data_248dd385d672cf25737d478e7b895e3c
#
_entry.id   248dd385d672cf25737d478e7b895e3c
#
_cell.length_a   1.000
_cell.length_b   1.000
_cell.length_c   1.000
_cell.angle_alpha   90.00
_cell.angle_beta   90.00
_cell.angle_gamma   90.00
#
_symmetry.space_group_name_H-M   'P 1'
#
loop_
_entity.id
_entity.type
_entity.pdbx_description
1 polymer ?
#
loop_
_entity_poly.entity_id
_entity_poly.type
_entity_poly.pdbx_seq_one_letter_code
_entity_poly.pdbx_strand_id
1 'polypeptide(L)'
;MQTWTPPTGLHYKINFDAVMLADSKVSSFGVVIRNDKCEVMVALSAKGSLGMDSEEAEVLARRKALEFALDAGFTNMVLERDNIGVMRSIQSNGVNNSSLGHIYGDIHYLTASFRAWSVSYVKRTTNSVAHSLAKYARQVVNEQVWLEKSPSPALEALYFDSCYFNE
;
A
#
# COMPACT_ATOMS: atom_id res chain seq x y z
N MET A 1 6.87 -21.31 2.05
CA MET A 1 6.24 -20.04 2.43
C MET A 1 6.41 -19.05 1.27
N GLN A 2 5.32 -18.42 0.85
CA GLN A 2 5.38 -17.49 -0.28
C GLN A 2 6.02 -16.17 0.16
N THR A 3 7.05 -15.74 -0.57
CA THR A 3 7.73 -14.46 -0.34
C THR A 3 7.41 -13.47 -1.46
N TRP A 4 7.66 -12.21 -1.21
CA TRP A 4 7.50 -11.16 -2.22
C TRP A 4 8.44 -11.42 -3.40
N THR A 5 7.94 -11.20 -4.61
CA THR A 5 8.74 -11.32 -5.84
C THR A 5 8.83 -9.96 -6.54
N PRO A 6 10.01 -9.62 -7.09
CA PRO A 6 10.16 -8.34 -7.78
C PRO A 6 9.35 -8.29 -9.08
N PRO A 7 8.99 -7.08 -9.54
CA PRO A 7 8.39 -6.91 -10.86
C PRO A 7 9.42 -7.17 -11.95
N THR A 8 8.94 -7.33 -13.17
CA THR A 8 9.82 -7.55 -14.33
C THR A 8 9.96 -6.29 -15.17
N GLY A 9 11.14 -6.15 -15.82
CA GLY A 9 11.40 -5.09 -16.77
C GLY A 9 11.40 -3.69 -16.13
N LEU A 10 10.71 -2.76 -16.81
CA LEU A 10 10.62 -1.35 -16.38
C LEU A 10 9.45 -1.08 -15.43
N HIS A 11 8.83 -2.12 -14.90
CA HIS A 11 7.70 -1.98 -13.98
C HIS A 11 8.21 -1.81 -12.55
N TYR A 12 7.41 -1.11 -11.76
CA TYR A 12 7.57 -0.98 -10.31
C TYR A 12 6.41 -1.69 -9.63
N LYS A 13 6.66 -2.26 -8.48
CA LYS A 13 5.62 -2.91 -7.69
C LYS A 13 5.31 -2.06 -6.48
N ILE A 14 4.05 -1.75 -6.30
CA ILE A 14 3.55 -1.03 -5.14
C ILE A 14 2.75 -1.98 -4.24
N ASN A 15 3.15 -2.02 -2.98
CA ASN A 15 2.42 -2.71 -1.92
C ASN A 15 1.83 -1.68 -0.98
N PHE A 16 0.62 -1.91 -0.51
CA PHE A 16 -0.02 -1.05 0.47
C PHE A 16 -0.80 -1.88 1.48
N ASP A 17 -0.98 -1.31 2.66
CA ASP A 17 -1.77 -1.93 3.71
C ASP A 17 -2.40 -0.85 4.59
N ALA A 18 -3.48 -1.20 5.25
CA ALA A 18 -4.14 -0.39 6.23
C ALA A 18 -4.28 -1.16 7.53
N VAL A 19 -4.00 -0.50 8.65
CA VAL A 19 -4.15 -1.06 9.99
C VAL A 19 -5.07 -0.18 10.80
N MET A 20 -6.03 -0.79 11.49
CA MET A 20 -6.86 -0.10 12.46
C MET A 20 -6.17 -0.14 13.82
N LEU A 21 -5.93 1.02 14.39
CA LEU A 21 -5.36 1.13 15.74
C LEU A 21 -6.51 1.03 16.75
N ALA A 22 -6.63 -0.11 17.42
CA ALA A 22 -7.78 -0.47 18.25
C ALA A 22 -8.09 0.55 19.34
N ASP A 23 -7.06 1.11 19.96
CA ASP A 23 -7.20 2.01 21.14
C ASP A 23 -7.68 3.40 20.74
N SER A 24 -7.38 3.86 19.55
CA SER A 24 -7.68 5.23 19.10
C SER A 24 -8.70 5.31 17.97
N LYS A 25 -9.13 4.16 17.42
CA LYS A 25 -10.00 4.07 16.24
C LYS A 25 -9.47 4.88 15.05
N VAL A 26 -8.16 5.05 14.98
CA VAL A 26 -7.48 5.71 13.87
C VAL A 26 -6.98 4.65 12.91
N SER A 27 -7.16 4.86 11.62
CA SER A 27 -6.51 4.05 10.61
C SER A 27 -5.08 4.52 10.35
N SER A 28 -4.24 3.61 9.90
CA SER A 28 -2.86 3.90 9.52
C SER A 28 -2.55 3.21 8.21
N PHE A 29 -1.75 3.86 7.38
CA PHE A 29 -1.42 3.38 6.05
C PHE A 29 0.08 3.17 5.89
N GLY A 30 0.43 2.11 5.17
CA GLY A 30 1.79 1.84 4.74
C GLY A 30 1.82 1.62 3.24
N VAL A 31 2.79 2.22 2.58
CA VAL A 31 2.99 2.08 1.13
C VAL A 31 4.48 1.88 0.86
N VAL A 32 4.82 0.97 -0.02
CA VAL A 32 6.20 0.79 -0.49
C VAL A 32 6.20 0.55 -2.01
N ILE A 33 7.10 1.23 -2.69
CA ILE A 33 7.33 1.06 -4.13
C ILE A 33 8.73 0.50 -4.29
N ARG A 34 8.85 -0.66 -4.95
CA ARG A 34 10.12 -1.35 -5.18
C ARG A 34 10.31 -1.64 -6.66
N ASN A 35 11.57 -1.65 -7.09
CA ASN A 35 11.96 -1.93 -8.47
C ASN A 35 12.24 -3.42 -8.70
N ASP A 36 12.68 -3.76 -9.91
CA ASP A 36 13.03 -5.13 -10.32
C ASP A 36 14.25 -5.71 -9.59
N LYS A 37 15.03 -4.86 -8.90
CA LYS A 37 16.18 -5.25 -8.08
C LYS A 37 15.87 -5.33 -6.59
N CYS A 38 14.59 -5.31 -6.21
CA CYS A 38 14.14 -5.29 -4.81
C CYS A 38 14.51 -4.01 -4.05
N GLU A 39 14.96 -2.97 -4.73
CA GLU A 39 15.31 -1.72 -4.08
C GLU A 39 14.07 -0.91 -3.75
N VAL A 40 14.04 -0.33 -2.55
CA VAL A 40 12.99 0.60 -2.15
C VAL A 40 13.22 1.93 -2.85
N MET A 41 12.29 2.30 -3.71
CA MET A 41 12.32 3.59 -4.38
C MET A 41 11.69 4.67 -3.52
N VAL A 42 10.52 4.38 -2.96
CA VAL A 42 9.79 5.28 -2.08
C VAL A 42 9.01 4.45 -1.06
N ALA A 43 8.90 4.94 0.16
CA ALA A 43 8.05 4.35 1.18
C ALA A 43 7.31 5.42 1.97
N LEU A 44 6.17 5.06 2.53
CA LEU A 44 5.30 5.98 3.26
C LEU A 44 4.68 5.28 4.46
N SER A 45 4.69 5.98 5.59
CA SER A 45 3.83 5.69 6.75
C SER A 45 2.96 6.91 7.01
N ALA A 46 1.66 6.74 7.06
CA ALA A 46 0.74 7.85 7.21
C ALA A 46 -0.45 7.47 8.09
N LYS A 47 -0.93 8.44 8.87
CA LYS A 47 -2.19 8.31 9.61
C LYS A 47 -3.37 8.65 8.70
N GLY A 48 -4.45 7.89 8.86
CA GLY A 48 -5.73 8.17 8.25
C GLY A 48 -6.68 8.88 9.21
N SER A 49 -7.95 8.93 8.84
CA SER A 49 -8.99 9.59 9.62
C SER A 49 -9.54 8.69 10.72
N LEU A 50 -10.19 9.33 11.70
CA LEU A 50 -10.91 8.65 12.77
C LEU A 50 -12.21 8.01 12.26
N GLY A 51 -12.63 6.93 12.91
CA GLY A 51 -13.97 6.37 12.76
C GLY A 51 -14.24 5.57 11.51
N MET A 52 -13.20 5.21 10.75
CA MET A 52 -13.36 4.33 9.59
C MET A 52 -13.48 2.86 10.00
N ASP A 53 -14.27 2.09 9.25
CA ASP A 53 -14.20 0.64 9.32
C ASP A 53 -12.98 0.12 8.52
N SER A 54 -12.71 -1.17 8.62
CA SER A 54 -11.54 -1.76 7.97
C SER A 54 -11.63 -1.74 6.44
N GLU A 55 -12.84 -1.80 5.88
CA GLU A 55 -13.03 -1.72 4.43
C GLU A 55 -12.73 -0.31 3.91
N GLU A 56 -13.27 0.71 4.57
CA GLU A 56 -12.98 2.10 4.22
C GLU A 56 -11.49 2.40 4.31
N ALA A 57 -10.84 1.92 5.38
CA ALA A 57 -9.41 2.11 5.58
C ALA A 57 -8.59 1.46 4.44
N GLU A 58 -8.97 0.25 4.03
CA GLU A 58 -8.30 -0.47 2.93
C GLU A 58 -8.44 0.28 1.60
N VAL A 59 -9.62 0.77 1.29
CA VAL A 59 -9.89 1.51 0.05
C VAL A 59 -9.17 2.85 0.05
N LEU A 60 -9.13 3.54 1.19
CA LEU A 60 -8.39 4.80 1.34
C LEU A 60 -6.89 4.58 1.25
N ALA A 61 -6.37 3.47 1.77
CA ALA A 61 -4.97 3.11 1.61
C ALA A 61 -4.60 2.91 0.14
N ARG A 62 -5.47 2.26 -0.63
CA ARG A 62 -5.30 2.11 -2.08
C ARG A 62 -5.25 3.47 -2.78
N ARG A 63 -6.19 4.35 -2.48
CA ARG A 63 -6.20 5.70 -3.05
C ARG A 63 -4.92 6.45 -2.71
N LYS A 64 -4.52 6.41 -1.45
CA LYS A 64 -3.27 7.05 -0.99
C LYS A 64 -2.05 6.48 -1.70
N ALA A 65 -2.00 5.17 -1.89
CA ALA A 65 -0.89 4.51 -2.59
C ALA A 65 -0.78 4.98 -4.05
N LEU A 66 -1.90 5.07 -4.75
CA LEU A 66 -1.92 5.52 -6.13
C LEU A 66 -1.56 7.00 -6.27
N GLU A 67 -2.09 7.85 -5.41
CA GLU A 67 -1.71 9.27 -5.36
C GLU A 67 -0.21 9.42 -5.12
N PHE A 68 0.30 8.70 -4.14
CA PHE A 68 1.71 8.73 -3.78
C PHE A 68 2.61 8.29 -4.94
N ALA A 69 2.24 7.23 -5.63
CA ALA A 69 2.97 6.73 -6.80
C ALA A 69 3.02 7.75 -7.94
N LEU A 70 1.89 8.37 -8.24
CA LEU A 70 1.81 9.40 -9.29
C LEU A 70 2.60 10.65 -8.91
N ASP A 71 2.49 11.11 -7.67
CA ASP A 71 3.23 12.28 -7.17
C ASP A 71 4.74 12.05 -7.22
N ALA A 72 5.17 10.80 -6.99
CA ALA A 72 6.57 10.43 -7.06
C ALA A 72 7.07 10.18 -8.51
N GLY A 73 6.18 10.24 -9.49
CA GLY A 73 6.54 10.11 -10.92
C GLY A 73 6.53 8.70 -11.47
N PHE A 74 5.98 7.73 -10.75
CA PHE A 74 5.89 6.35 -11.23
C PHE A 74 4.64 6.16 -12.08
N THR A 75 4.79 5.60 -13.29
CA THR A 75 3.69 5.43 -14.24
C THR A 75 3.49 4.00 -14.74
N ASN A 76 4.47 3.11 -14.51
CA ASN A 76 4.40 1.70 -14.90
C ASN A 76 4.37 0.85 -13.63
N MET A 77 3.17 0.49 -13.18
CA MET A 77 2.96 -0.07 -11.85
C MET A 77 2.29 -1.44 -11.88
N VAL A 78 2.74 -2.30 -10.96
CA VAL A 78 1.98 -3.48 -10.53
C VAL A 78 1.49 -3.19 -9.12
N LEU A 79 0.18 -3.08 -8.95
CA LEU A 79 -0.46 -2.86 -7.65
C LEU A 79 -0.69 -4.21 -7.00
N GLU A 80 0.01 -4.48 -5.90
CA GLU A 80 -0.10 -5.75 -5.20
C GLU A 80 -0.99 -5.60 -3.97
N ARG A 81 -1.96 -6.49 -3.86
CA ARG A 81 -2.99 -6.47 -2.82
C ARG A 81 -3.06 -7.78 -2.07
N ASP A 82 -3.47 -7.69 -0.82
CA ASP A 82 -3.84 -8.84 -0.01
C ASP A 82 -5.15 -9.47 -0.54
N ASN A 83 -5.18 -10.79 -0.68
CA ASN A 83 -6.35 -11.55 -1.09
C ASN A 83 -7.56 -11.35 -0.18
N ILE A 84 -7.36 -11.07 1.11
CA ILE A 84 -8.43 -10.82 2.06
C ILE A 84 -9.23 -9.58 1.65
N GLY A 85 -8.56 -8.54 1.17
CA GLY A 85 -9.21 -7.34 0.66
C GLY A 85 -10.13 -7.61 -0.52
N VAL A 86 -9.74 -8.54 -1.41
CA VAL A 86 -10.58 -8.96 -2.54
C VAL A 86 -11.87 -9.61 -2.07
N MET A 87 -11.76 -10.54 -1.13
CA MET A 87 -12.93 -11.25 -0.59
C MET A 87 -13.92 -10.29 0.08
N ARG A 88 -13.41 -9.32 0.82
CA ARG A 88 -14.25 -8.27 1.43
C ARG A 88 -14.95 -7.43 0.40
N SER A 89 -14.28 -7.03 -0.66
CA SER A 89 -14.86 -6.25 -1.75
C SER A 89 -15.98 -6.99 -2.45
N ILE A 90 -15.85 -8.31 -2.63
CA ILE A 90 -16.87 -9.16 -3.21
C ILE A 90 -18.08 -9.26 -2.28
N GLN A 91 -17.85 -9.42 -0.98
CA GLN A 91 -18.91 -9.56 0.01
C GLN A 91 -19.73 -8.27 0.21
N SER A 92 -19.09 -7.11 0.08
CA SER A 92 -19.73 -5.82 0.27
C SER A 92 -20.35 -5.24 -1.00
N ASN A 93 -20.38 -6.00 -2.07
CA ASN A 93 -20.84 -5.58 -3.41
C ASN A 93 -22.31 -5.15 -3.49
N GLY A 94 -23.07 -5.28 -2.41
CA GLY A 94 -24.45 -4.82 -2.33
C GLY A 94 -24.65 -3.59 -1.45
N VAL A 95 -23.61 -3.11 -0.79
CA VAL A 95 -23.70 -1.96 0.10
C VAL A 95 -23.22 -0.72 -0.65
N ASN A 96 -24.14 -0.01 -1.27
CA ASN A 96 -23.88 1.29 -1.85
C ASN A 96 -23.71 2.31 -0.73
N ASN A 97 -22.51 2.42 -0.22
CA ASN A 97 -22.14 3.51 0.64
C ASN A 97 -21.67 4.67 -0.24
N SER A 98 -22.38 5.79 -0.20
CA SER A 98 -22.08 6.95 -1.04
C SER A 98 -20.66 7.49 -0.83
N SER A 99 -20.11 7.38 0.40
CA SER A 99 -18.74 7.80 0.70
C SER A 99 -17.72 6.89 0.02
N LEU A 100 -17.95 5.58 0.01
CA LEU A 100 -17.09 4.63 -0.71
C LEU A 100 -17.19 4.82 -2.22
N GLY A 101 -18.37 5.18 -2.73
CA GLY A 101 -18.57 5.47 -4.15
C GLY A 101 -17.64 6.57 -4.65
N HIS A 102 -17.48 7.64 -3.90
CA HIS A 102 -16.55 8.72 -4.23
C HIS A 102 -15.09 8.24 -4.23
N ILE A 103 -14.70 7.43 -3.26
CA ILE A 103 -13.34 6.91 -3.17
C ILE A 103 -13.04 5.97 -4.35
N TYR A 104 -13.97 5.10 -4.71
CA TYR A 104 -13.84 4.22 -5.88
C TYR A 104 -13.73 5.02 -7.18
N GLY A 105 -14.49 6.11 -7.29
CA GLY A 105 -14.40 7.04 -8.41
C GLY A 105 -13.01 7.68 -8.52
N ASP A 106 -12.48 8.14 -7.41
CA ASP A 106 -11.11 8.69 -7.34
C ASP A 106 -10.07 7.65 -7.77
N ILE A 107 -10.19 6.42 -7.28
CA ILE A 107 -9.27 5.33 -7.64
C ILE A 107 -9.33 5.06 -9.13
N HIS A 108 -10.52 5.00 -9.70
CA HIS A 108 -10.70 4.78 -11.12
C HIS A 108 -10.03 5.90 -11.95
N TYR A 109 -10.21 7.14 -11.54
CA TYR A 109 -9.57 8.29 -12.16
C TYR A 109 -8.03 8.20 -12.07
N LEU A 110 -7.52 7.86 -10.88
CA LEU A 110 -6.07 7.72 -10.65
C LEU A 110 -5.47 6.61 -11.49
N THR A 111 -6.12 5.46 -11.58
CA THR A 111 -5.60 4.35 -12.39
C THR A 111 -5.52 4.68 -13.87
N ALA A 112 -6.43 5.51 -14.36
CA ALA A 112 -6.39 5.99 -15.75
C ALA A 112 -5.18 6.90 -16.04
N SER A 113 -4.56 7.46 -15.01
CA SER A 113 -3.39 8.32 -15.12
C SER A 113 -2.07 7.54 -15.26
N PHE A 114 -2.08 6.23 -14.99
CA PHE A 114 -0.89 5.40 -15.17
C PHE A 114 -0.75 5.01 -16.64
N ARG A 115 0.49 4.98 -17.11
CA ARG A 115 0.82 4.55 -18.47
C ARG A 115 0.56 3.07 -18.66
N ALA A 116 0.93 2.27 -17.66
CA ALA A 116 0.67 0.85 -17.60
C ALA A 116 0.44 0.46 -16.15
N TRP A 117 -0.59 -0.33 -15.91
CA TRP A 117 -0.84 -0.83 -14.57
C TRP A 117 -1.53 -2.19 -14.63
N SER A 118 -1.28 -2.99 -13.60
CA SER A 118 -1.94 -4.27 -13.40
C SER A 118 -2.10 -4.52 -11.90
N VAL A 119 -2.98 -5.44 -11.53
CA VAL A 119 -3.21 -5.82 -10.15
C VAL A 119 -2.73 -7.24 -9.94
N SER A 120 -2.00 -7.47 -8.86
CA SER A 120 -1.59 -8.80 -8.40
C SER A 120 -2.16 -9.03 -7.01
N TYR A 121 -2.75 -10.20 -6.80
CA TYR A 121 -3.31 -10.58 -5.51
C TYR A 121 -2.38 -11.56 -4.82
N VAL A 122 -2.04 -11.29 -3.56
CA VAL A 122 -1.04 -12.04 -2.82
C VAL A 122 -1.55 -12.43 -1.45
N LYS A 123 -0.88 -13.39 -0.84
CA LYS A 123 -1.12 -13.73 0.56
C LYS A 123 -0.54 -12.65 1.47
N ARG A 124 -1.10 -12.53 2.66
CA ARG A 124 -0.70 -11.54 3.66
C ARG A 124 0.80 -11.56 3.97
N THR A 125 1.42 -12.74 3.94
CA THR A 125 2.85 -12.91 4.19
C THR A 125 3.74 -12.19 3.18
N THR A 126 3.26 -11.93 1.97
CA THR A 126 4.01 -11.20 0.94
C THR A 126 3.81 -9.70 1.02
N ASN A 127 2.98 -9.21 1.94
CA ASN A 127 2.67 -7.80 2.13
C ASN A 127 3.24 -7.24 3.44
N SER A 128 4.24 -7.90 4.01
CA SER A 128 4.75 -7.61 5.35
C SER A 128 5.45 -6.25 5.47
N VAL A 129 6.09 -5.77 4.41
CA VAL A 129 6.74 -4.45 4.40
C VAL A 129 5.69 -3.35 4.54
N ALA A 130 4.66 -3.37 3.73
CA ALA A 130 3.56 -2.39 3.80
C ALA A 130 2.85 -2.47 5.17
N HIS A 131 2.66 -3.67 5.68
CA HIS A 131 2.06 -3.87 7.00
C HIS A 131 2.92 -3.24 8.12
N SER A 132 4.23 -3.44 8.08
CA SER A 132 5.16 -2.85 9.06
C SER A 132 5.13 -1.32 9.02
N LEU A 133 5.06 -0.74 7.81
CA LEU A 133 4.95 0.70 7.63
C LEU A 133 3.61 1.25 8.16
N ALA A 134 2.52 0.53 7.93
CA ALA A 134 1.21 0.90 8.46
C ALA A 134 1.20 0.89 9.99
N LYS A 135 1.81 -0.11 10.61
CA LYS A 135 1.93 -0.19 12.07
C LYS A 135 2.80 0.94 12.64
N TYR A 136 3.89 1.25 11.98
CA TYR A 136 4.80 2.33 12.39
C TYR A 136 4.13 3.69 12.37
N ALA A 137 3.12 3.90 11.54
CA ALA A 137 2.41 5.16 11.44
C ALA A 137 1.77 5.62 12.78
N ARG A 138 1.59 4.71 13.75
CA ARG A 138 1.21 5.05 15.12
C ARG A 138 2.12 6.11 15.75
N GLN A 139 3.44 6.03 15.42
CA GLN A 139 4.48 6.88 15.99
C GLN A 139 4.72 8.16 15.17
N VAL A 140 4.01 8.31 14.06
CA VAL A 140 4.19 9.43 13.14
C VAL A 140 3.09 10.47 13.39
N VAL A 141 3.44 11.76 13.30
CA VAL A 141 2.45 12.84 13.55
C VAL A 141 1.40 12.87 12.43
N ASN A 142 1.83 12.99 11.18
CA ASN A 142 0.95 12.95 10.01
C ASN A 142 1.41 11.88 9.02
N GLU A 143 2.59 12.10 8.43
CA GLU A 143 3.19 11.13 7.52
C GLU A 143 4.71 11.21 7.56
N GLN A 144 5.35 10.12 7.19
CA GLN A 144 6.79 10.04 7.01
C GLN A 144 7.08 9.35 5.69
N VAL A 145 8.00 9.92 4.92
CA VAL A 145 8.38 9.44 3.59
C VAL A 145 9.86 9.09 3.60
N TRP A 146 10.20 7.97 2.97
CA TRP A 146 11.58 7.57 2.69
C TRP A 146 11.78 7.57 1.18
N LEU A 147 12.82 8.25 0.71
CA LEU A 147 13.18 8.33 -0.71
C LEU A 147 14.48 7.58 -0.95
N GLU A 148 14.46 6.62 -1.86
CA GLU A 148 15.62 5.81 -2.25
C GLU A 148 16.39 5.23 -1.05
N LYS A 149 15.65 4.82 -0.03
CA LYS A 149 16.19 4.43 1.25
C LYS A 149 15.33 3.36 1.89
N SER A 150 15.95 2.37 2.47
CA SER A 150 15.22 1.34 3.21
C SER A 150 14.67 1.92 4.51
N PRO A 151 13.34 1.89 4.71
CA PRO A 151 12.74 2.41 5.94
C PRO A 151 13.09 1.53 7.13
N SER A 152 13.65 2.14 8.19
CA SER A 152 14.07 1.40 9.38
C SER A 152 12.96 0.59 10.05
N PRO A 153 11.70 1.05 10.09
CA PRO A 153 10.62 0.25 10.67
C PRO A 153 10.29 -1.04 9.92
N ALA A 154 10.72 -1.16 8.68
CA ALA A 154 10.43 -2.32 7.83
C ALA A 154 11.67 -3.14 7.46
N LEU A 155 12.81 -2.92 8.12
CA LEU A 155 14.06 -3.62 7.80
C LEU A 155 13.91 -5.15 7.93
N GLU A 156 13.29 -5.62 8.98
CA GLU A 156 13.06 -7.05 9.19
C GLU A 156 12.19 -7.66 8.07
N ALA A 157 11.13 -6.97 7.69
CA ALA A 157 10.25 -7.41 6.61
C ALA A 157 10.96 -7.39 5.25
N LEU A 158 11.78 -6.38 4.99
CA LEU A 158 12.62 -6.31 3.78
C LEU A 158 13.63 -7.45 3.74
N TYR A 159 14.22 -7.78 4.86
CA TYR A 159 15.14 -8.90 4.97
C TYR A 159 14.42 -10.22 4.67
N PHE A 160 13.23 -10.39 5.20
CA PHE A 160 12.40 -11.56 4.93
C PHE A 160 12.07 -11.67 3.43
N ASP A 161 11.82 -10.56 2.76
CA ASP A 161 11.57 -10.53 1.31
C ASP A 161 12.84 -10.71 0.47
N SER A 162 13.99 -10.88 1.11
CA SER A 162 15.29 -10.99 0.45
C SER A 162 15.67 -9.75 -0.36
N CYS A 163 15.18 -8.59 0.05
CA CYS A 163 15.56 -7.31 -0.55
C CYS A 163 16.87 -6.80 0.07
N TYR A 164 17.75 -6.32 -0.78
CA TYR A 164 18.97 -5.67 -0.32
C TYR A 164 18.65 -4.22 0.07
N PHE A 165 19.35 -3.74 1.11
CA PHE A 165 19.14 -2.39 1.57
C PHE A 165 19.90 -1.41 0.67
N ASN A 166 19.22 -0.38 0.24
CA ASN A 166 19.83 0.78 -0.38
C ASN A 166 20.15 1.80 0.73
N GLU A 167 21.38 2.10 0.88
CA GLU A 167 21.87 3.05 1.89
C GLU A 167 22.02 4.46 1.32
#